data_94f610a73ddcd20c7e45a13bb05984c5
#
_entry.id   94f610a73ddcd20c7e45a13bb05984c5
#
_cell.length_a   1.000
_cell.length_b   1.000
_cell.length_c   1.000
_cell.angle_alpha   90.00
_cell.angle_beta   90.00
_cell.angle_gamma   90.00
#
_symmetry.space_group_name_H-M   'P 1'
#
loop_
_entity.id
_entity.type
_entity.pdbx_description
1 polymer ?
#
loop_
_entity_poly.entity_id
_entity_poly.type
_entity_poly.pdbx_seq_one_letter_code
_entity_poly.pdbx_strand_id
1 'polypeptide(L)'
;MKIGNREFDVKNRTYIMGILNVTPDSFSDGGKWNTMDHALMHAEAMIKDGADILDVGGESTRPGHTPVSAEEEAARVVPVIEALRKRFDVPISVDTYKGSVADAAVQAGANLVNDVWGLKYDPDMAGVIAKHDVACCLMHNKANTEYNNFLIDMLGETQECVNIARGAGIKDERIILDPGVGFGKTYEMNLETMNHLELFQHLGFPVLLGTSRKSMIGLTLDLPVDQRVEGTVATSVIGVMKGCAFVRVHDIKENKRAILMTEAILGRNIK
;
A
#
# COMPACT_ATOMS: atom_id res chain seq x y z
N MET A 1 8.37 13.59 -5.19
CA MET A 1 8.72 12.16 -5.32
C MET A 1 8.30 11.65 -6.70
N LYS A 2 9.17 10.89 -7.38
CA LYS A 2 8.84 10.33 -8.70
C LYS A 2 8.56 8.83 -8.60
N ILE A 3 7.41 8.38 -9.15
CA ILE A 3 7.02 6.97 -9.26
C ILE A 3 6.68 6.70 -10.72
N GLY A 4 7.44 5.85 -11.39
CA GLY A 4 7.37 5.69 -12.83
C GLY A 4 7.68 6.99 -13.57
N ASN A 5 6.77 7.43 -14.43
CA ASN A 5 6.86 8.70 -15.18
C ASN A 5 6.12 9.87 -14.50
N ARG A 6 5.47 9.65 -13.35
CA ARG A 6 4.64 10.64 -12.66
C ARG A 6 5.35 11.25 -11.45
N GLU A 7 5.23 12.58 -11.30
CA GLU A 7 5.67 13.33 -10.13
C GLU A 7 4.52 13.45 -9.10
N PHE A 8 4.85 13.26 -7.82
CA PHE A 8 3.92 13.36 -6.69
C PHE A 8 4.40 14.44 -5.73
N ASP A 9 3.55 15.43 -5.47
CA ASP A 9 3.78 16.47 -4.45
C ASP A 9 3.39 15.93 -3.06
N VAL A 10 4.25 15.07 -2.53
CA VAL A 10 4.01 14.33 -1.27
C VAL A 10 3.98 15.23 -0.03
N LYS A 11 4.34 16.52 -0.16
CA LYS A 11 4.29 17.48 0.96
C LYS A 11 2.96 18.19 1.07
N ASN A 12 2.29 18.43 -0.05
CA ASN A 12 1.10 19.28 -0.09
C ASN A 12 -0.16 18.52 -0.47
N ARG A 13 -0.06 17.27 -0.95
CA ARG A 13 -1.20 16.49 -1.43
C ARG A 13 -1.19 15.07 -0.89
N THR A 14 -2.39 14.50 -0.81
CA THR A 14 -2.59 13.09 -0.51
C THR A 14 -3.16 12.37 -1.74
N TYR A 15 -2.53 11.28 -2.12
CA TYR A 15 -2.82 10.49 -3.31
C TYR A 15 -3.46 9.15 -2.95
N ILE A 16 -4.22 8.58 -3.86
CA ILE A 16 -4.89 7.29 -3.67
C ILE A 16 -4.14 6.17 -4.38
N MET A 17 -3.77 5.16 -3.61
CA MET A 17 -3.34 3.86 -4.09
C MET A 17 -4.54 2.91 -4.05
N GLY A 18 -5.05 2.53 -5.21
CA GLY A 18 -6.20 1.64 -5.35
C GLY A 18 -5.80 0.17 -5.29
N ILE A 19 -6.48 -0.62 -4.47
CA ILE A 19 -6.18 -2.05 -4.26
C ILE A 19 -6.81 -2.89 -5.38
N LEU A 20 -5.98 -3.59 -6.15
CA LEU A 20 -6.39 -4.51 -7.19
C LEU A 20 -5.92 -5.94 -6.85
N ASN A 21 -6.75 -6.69 -6.12
CA ASN A 21 -6.45 -8.08 -5.82
C ASN A 21 -6.75 -8.98 -7.02
N VAL A 22 -5.76 -9.80 -7.40
CA VAL A 22 -5.85 -10.77 -8.49
C VAL A 22 -5.77 -12.22 -7.97
N THR A 23 -6.39 -12.46 -6.83
CA THR A 23 -6.53 -13.80 -6.23
C THR A 23 -7.69 -14.58 -6.89
N PRO A 24 -7.64 -15.93 -6.91
CA PRO A 24 -8.73 -16.76 -7.49
C PRO A 24 -10.11 -16.40 -6.95
N ASP A 25 -10.22 -16.11 -5.65
CA ASP A 25 -11.49 -15.77 -4.99
C ASP A 25 -12.03 -14.39 -5.40
N SER A 26 -11.18 -13.50 -5.90
CA SER A 26 -11.59 -12.16 -6.33
C SER A 26 -12.39 -12.19 -7.65
N PHE A 27 -12.40 -13.34 -8.36
CA PHE A 27 -12.97 -13.48 -9.70
C PHE A 27 -13.68 -14.83 -9.90
N SER A 28 -14.40 -15.32 -8.88
CA SER A 28 -14.94 -16.68 -8.78
C SER A 28 -15.97 -17.11 -9.82
N ASP A 29 -16.44 -16.24 -10.72
CA ASP A 29 -17.57 -16.52 -11.60
C ASP A 29 -17.23 -16.78 -13.09
N GLY A 30 -15.97 -16.97 -13.47
CA GLY A 30 -15.64 -17.21 -14.88
C GLY A 30 -14.17 -17.50 -15.18
N GLY A 31 -13.90 -18.30 -16.19
CA GLY A 31 -12.57 -18.77 -16.60
C GLY A 31 -11.49 -17.69 -16.82
N LYS A 32 -10.23 -18.08 -17.04
CA LYS A 32 -9.04 -17.20 -17.09
C LYS A 32 -9.17 -15.91 -17.93
N TRP A 33 -9.91 -15.92 -19.02
CA TRP A 33 -10.15 -14.74 -19.87
C TRP A 33 -11.09 -13.73 -19.20
N ASN A 34 -12.11 -14.21 -18.50
CA ASN A 34 -13.04 -13.35 -17.77
C ASN A 34 -12.33 -12.63 -16.60
N THR A 35 -11.35 -13.29 -15.98
CA THR A 35 -10.56 -12.73 -14.87
C THR A 35 -9.71 -11.52 -15.30
N MET A 36 -9.06 -11.58 -16.47
CA MET A 36 -8.24 -10.49 -17.00
C MET A 36 -9.10 -9.28 -17.39
N ASP A 37 -10.20 -9.50 -18.10
CA ASP A 37 -11.11 -8.43 -18.50
C ASP A 37 -11.72 -7.74 -17.28
N HIS A 38 -12.11 -8.49 -16.24
CA HIS A 38 -12.61 -7.94 -14.98
C HIS A 38 -11.53 -7.10 -14.26
N ALA A 39 -10.28 -7.56 -14.20
CA ALA A 39 -9.20 -6.79 -13.62
C ALA A 39 -8.97 -5.46 -14.38
N LEU A 40 -8.99 -5.48 -15.69
CA LEU A 40 -8.84 -4.28 -16.52
C LEU A 40 -10.03 -3.32 -16.39
N MET A 41 -11.26 -3.83 -16.37
CA MET A 41 -12.46 -3.01 -16.15
C MET A 41 -12.46 -2.39 -14.76
N HIS A 42 -12.08 -3.16 -13.73
CA HIS A 42 -11.98 -2.66 -12.37
C HIS A 42 -10.90 -1.57 -12.25
N ALA A 43 -9.72 -1.80 -12.84
CA ALA A 43 -8.65 -0.81 -12.91
C ALA A 43 -9.11 0.49 -13.60
N GLU A 44 -9.82 0.40 -14.73
CA GLU A 44 -10.37 1.55 -15.44
C GLU A 44 -11.37 2.33 -14.57
N ALA A 45 -12.26 1.63 -13.86
CA ALA A 45 -13.19 2.25 -12.92
C ALA A 45 -12.45 2.97 -11.78
N MET A 46 -11.43 2.32 -11.16
CA MET A 46 -10.61 2.94 -10.12
C MET A 46 -9.91 4.21 -10.61
N ILE A 47 -9.31 4.18 -11.81
CA ILE A 47 -8.65 5.36 -12.41
C ILE A 47 -9.66 6.48 -12.63
N LYS A 48 -10.84 6.15 -13.18
CA LYS A 48 -11.94 7.12 -13.40
C LYS A 48 -12.43 7.73 -12.08
N ASP A 49 -12.47 6.95 -11.01
CA ASP A 49 -12.88 7.41 -9.68
C ASP A 49 -11.77 8.16 -8.95
N GLY A 50 -10.56 8.21 -9.50
CA GLY A 50 -9.46 9.05 -9.03
C GLY A 50 -8.32 8.33 -8.33
N ALA A 51 -8.10 7.03 -8.60
CA ALA A 51 -6.88 6.35 -8.18
C ALA A 51 -5.66 6.95 -8.89
N ASP A 52 -4.63 7.23 -8.10
CA ASP A 52 -3.38 7.81 -8.57
C ASP A 52 -2.30 6.73 -8.84
N ILE A 53 -2.42 5.57 -8.19
CA ILE A 53 -1.58 4.38 -8.31
C ILE A 53 -2.51 3.17 -8.24
N LEU A 54 -2.21 2.11 -9.03
CA LEU A 54 -2.87 0.80 -8.91
C LEU A 54 -1.92 -0.16 -8.20
N ASP A 55 -2.38 -0.81 -7.12
CA ASP A 55 -1.58 -1.75 -6.35
C ASP A 55 -2.07 -3.18 -6.56
N VAL A 56 -1.26 -3.97 -7.30
CA VAL A 56 -1.61 -5.32 -7.76
C VAL A 56 -1.10 -6.34 -6.75
N GLY A 57 -2.01 -7.11 -6.13
CA GLY A 57 -1.69 -8.16 -5.18
C GLY A 57 -2.14 -9.54 -5.64
N GLY A 58 -1.21 -10.50 -5.71
CA GLY A 58 -1.46 -11.90 -6.10
C GLY A 58 -1.71 -12.85 -4.93
N GLU A 59 -1.38 -12.41 -3.73
CA GLU A 59 -1.55 -13.14 -2.48
C GLU A 59 -2.35 -12.28 -1.48
N SER A 60 -3.19 -12.91 -0.67
CA SER A 60 -3.81 -12.21 0.45
C SER A 60 -2.78 -12.04 1.57
N THR A 61 -2.53 -10.83 1.99
CA THR A 61 -1.65 -10.53 3.15
C THR A 61 -2.40 -10.42 4.47
N ARG A 62 -3.70 -10.79 4.50
CA ARG A 62 -4.51 -10.78 5.74
C ARG A 62 -3.98 -11.81 6.73
N PRO A 63 -3.98 -11.52 8.05
CA PRO A 63 -3.61 -12.50 9.06
C PRO A 63 -4.39 -13.82 8.89
N GLY A 64 -3.65 -14.96 8.91
CA GLY A 64 -4.24 -16.29 8.75
C GLY A 64 -4.50 -16.73 7.30
N HIS A 65 -4.03 -15.99 6.30
CA HIS A 65 -4.07 -16.44 4.90
C HIS A 65 -3.16 -17.67 4.68
N THR A 66 -3.45 -18.45 3.63
CA THR A 66 -2.55 -19.51 3.17
C THR A 66 -1.54 -18.90 2.20
N PRO A 67 -0.22 -18.95 2.50
CA PRO A 67 0.81 -18.49 1.58
C PRO A 67 0.80 -19.27 0.27
N VAL A 68 1.08 -18.58 -0.84
CA VAL A 68 1.28 -19.20 -2.15
C VAL A 68 2.76 -19.19 -2.53
N SER A 69 3.18 -20.07 -3.46
CA SER A 69 4.56 -20.03 -3.94
C SER A 69 4.86 -18.76 -4.72
N ALA A 70 6.14 -18.39 -4.83
CA ALA A 70 6.55 -17.24 -5.61
C ALA A 70 6.18 -17.39 -7.10
N GLU A 71 6.30 -18.61 -7.63
CA GLU A 71 5.92 -18.93 -9.01
C GLU A 71 4.42 -18.73 -9.25
N GLU A 72 3.59 -19.18 -8.31
CA GLU A 72 2.16 -19.01 -8.39
C GLU A 72 1.75 -17.54 -8.28
N GLU A 73 2.33 -16.80 -7.36
CA GLU A 73 2.08 -15.37 -7.20
C GLU A 73 2.51 -14.59 -8.45
N ALA A 74 3.72 -14.84 -8.97
CA ALA A 74 4.19 -14.22 -10.21
C ALA A 74 3.27 -14.54 -11.39
N ALA A 75 2.80 -15.79 -11.52
CA ALA A 75 1.86 -16.19 -12.57
C ALA A 75 0.52 -15.46 -12.50
N ARG A 76 0.12 -14.97 -11.33
CA ARG A 76 -1.09 -14.16 -11.13
C ARG A 76 -0.85 -12.69 -11.46
N VAL A 77 0.23 -12.08 -10.94
CA VAL A 77 0.43 -10.61 -11.02
C VAL A 77 1.06 -10.16 -12.34
N VAL A 78 2.02 -10.90 -12.88
CA VAL A 78 2.80 -10.48 -14.06
C VAL A 78 1.91 -10.23 -15.29
N PRO A 79 1.03 -11.15 -15.71
CA PRO A 79 0.17 -10.92 -16.87
C PRO A 79 -0.77 -9.72 -16.70
N VAL A 80 -1.24 -9.48 -15.46
CA VAL A 80 -2.12 -8.33 -15.17
C VAL A 80 -1.34 -7.03 -15.24
N ILE A 81 -0.13 -6.96 -14.68
CA ILE A 81 0.74 -5.78 -14.75
C ILE A 81 1.07 -5.43 -16.21
N GLU A 82 1.42 -6.42 -17.04
CA GLU A 82 1.66 -6.21 -18.48
C GLU A 82 0.43 -5.65 -19.22
N ALA A 83 -0.76 -6.20 -18.92
CA ALA A 83 -2.00 -5.75 -19.54
C ALA A 83 -2.37 -4.33 -19.11
N LEU A 84 -2.24 -4.01 -17.81
CA LEU A 84 -2.45 -2.67 -17.28
C LEU A 84 -1.47 -1.66 -17.90
N ARG A 85 -0.18 -2.01 -18.03
CA ARG A 85 0.84 -1.14 -18.58
C ARG A 85 0.61 -0.80 -20.05
N LYS A 86 0.03 -1.74 -20.83
CA LYS A 86 -0.33 -1.50 -22.24
C LYS A 86 -1.53 -0.58 -22.40
N ARG A 87 -2.43 -0.54 -21.41
CA ARG A 87 -3.73 0.16 -21.51
C ARG A 87 -3.76 1.51 -20.78
N PHE A 88 -3.01 1.67 -19.70
CA PHE A 88 -3.12 2.83 -18.82
C PHE A 88 -1.76 3.46 -18.53
N ASP A 89 -1.73 4.80 -18.51
CA ASP A 89 -0.56 5.58 -18.11
C ASP A 89 -0.68 6.02 -16.64
N VAL A 90 -0.85 5.03 -15.75
CA VAL A 90 -0.89 5.21 -14.30
C VAL A 90 0.25 4.39 -13.69
N PRO A 91 0.94 4.88 -12.65
CA PRO A 91 1.91 4.06 -11.93
C PRO A 91 1.28 2.78 -11.37
N ILE A 92 2.01 1.67 -11.51
CA ILE A 92 1.60 0.36 -11.03
C ILE A 92 2.53 -0.03 -9.88
N SER A 93 1.94 -0.43 -8.77
CA SER A 93 2.58 -1.04 -7.61
C SER A 93 2.35 -2.55 -7.63
N VAL A 94 3.30 -3.33 -7.13
CA VAL A 94 3.12 -4.74 -6.80
C VAL A 94 3.16 -4.91 -5.29
N ASP A 95 2.09 -5.52 -4.72
CA ASP A 95 2.00 -5.88 -3.29
C ASP A 95 2.58 -7.29 -3.11
N THR A 96 3.84 -7.35 -2.71
CA THR A 96 4.56 -8.60 -2.48
C THR A 96 5.72 -8.42 -1.52
N TYR A 97 6.03 -9.46 -0.75
CA TYR A 97 7.19 -9.56 0.13
C TYR A 97 8.25 -10.56 -0.38
N LYS A 98 8.10 -11.03 -1.63
CA LYS A 98 9.01 -11.99 -2.27
C LYS A 98 9.83 -11.31 -3.36
N GLY A 99 11.15 -11.30 -3.24
CA GLY A 99 12.06 -10.61 -4.15
C GLY A 99 11.94 -11.09 -5.60
N SER A 100 11.79 -12.40 -5.83
CA SER A 100 11.61 -12.95 -7.18
C SER A 100 10.31 -12.51 -7.85
N VAL A 101 9.22 -12.36 -7.09
CA VAL A 101 7.94 -11.81 -7.59
C VAL A 101 8.11 -10.33 -7.92
N ALA A 102 8.77 -9.56 -7.04
CA ALA A 102 9.07 -8.16 -7.26
C ALA A 102 9.92 -7.94 -8.53
N ASP A 103 10.99 -8.75 -8.74
CA ASP A 103 11.84 -8.66 -9.93
C ASP A 103 11.02 -8.90 -11.22
N ALA A 104 10.19 -9.95 -11.25
CA ALA A 104 9.33 -10.27 -12.38
C ALA A 104 8.28 -9.17 -12.64
N ALA A 105 7.64 -8.66 -11.58
CA ALA A 105 6.63 -7.61 -11.67
C ALA A 105 7.21 -6.27 -12.18
N VAL A 106 8.40 -5.90 -11.73
CA VAL A 106 9.09 -4.67 -12.21
C VAL A 106 9.50 -4.83 -13.66
N GLN A 107 9.99 -5.99 -14.09
CA GLN A 107 10.27 -6.28 -15.50
C GLN A 107 9.01 -6.21 -16.37
N ALA A 108 7.84 -6.59 -15.82
CA ALA A 108 6.54 -6.47 -16.49
C ALA A 108 6.01 -5.03 -16.54
N GLY A 109 6.61 -4.09 -15.82
CA GLY A 109 6.28 -2.67 -15.85
C GLY A 109 5.76 -2.06 -14.56
N ALA A 110 5.86 -2.75 -13.41
CA ALA A 110 5.59 -2.14 -12.11
C ALA A 110 6.64 -1.04 -11.79
N ASN A 111 6.20 0.01 -11.11
CA ASN A 111 6.98 1.21 -10.81
C ASN A 111 7.26 1.37 -9.31
N LEU A 112 6.59 0.56 -8.49
CA LEU A 112 6.70 0.57 -7.04
C LEU A 112 6.57 -0.86 -6.51
N VAL A 113 7.35 -1.19 -5.49
CA VAL A 113 7.21 -2.43 -4.70
C VAL A 113 6.61 -2.06 -3.35
N ASN A 114 5.44 -2.60 -3.03
CA ASN A 114 4.79 -2.46 -1.73
C ASN A 114 5.09 -3.71 -0.89
N ASP A 115 6.08 -3.60 0.00
CA ASP A 115 6.56 -4.71 0.82
C ASP A 115 6.00 -4.62 2.24
N VAL A 116 5.05 -5.50 2.55
CA VAL A 116 4.40 -5.59 3.85
C VAL A 116 5.30 -6.11 4.99
N TRP A 117 6.55 -6.48 4.69
CA TRP A 117 7.56 -6.85 5.68
C TRP A 117 8.74 -5.88 5.77
N GLY A 118 8.75 -4.81 4.96
CA GLY A 118 9.74 -3.75 5.05
C GLY A 118 11.17 -4.26 4.86
N LEU A 119 11.41 -5.12 3.89
CA LEU A 119 12.69 -5.74 3.53
C LEU A 119 13.22 -6.77 4.54
N LYS A 120 12.43 -7.16 5.55
CA LYS A 120 12.88 -8.07 6.61
C LYS A 120 12.57 -9.55 6.34
N TYR A 121 11.71 -9.86 5.37
CA TYR A 121 11.30 -11.24 5.07
C TYR A 121 12.22 -11.92 4.05
N ASP A 122 12.42 -11.30 2.89
CA ASP A 122 13.23 -11.84 1.80
C ASP A 122 14.53 -11.02 1.68
N PRO A 123 15.70 -11.63 1.92
CA PRO A 123 16.98 -10.92 1.86
C PRO A 123 17.32 -10.36 0.47
N ASP A 124 16.73 -10.90 -0.60
CA ASP A 124 16.99 -10.46 -1.97
C ASP A 124 16.15 -9.22 -2.36
N MET A 125 15.06 -8.93 -1.64
CA MET A 125 14.12 -7.86 -1.97
C MET A 125 14.80 -6.50 -2.12
N ALA A 126 15.63 -6.12 -1.16
CA ALA A 126 16.34 -4.82 -1.18
C ALA A 126 17.25 -4.68 -2.40
N GLY A 127 17.97 -5.76 -2.77
CA GLY A 127 18.82 -5.81 -3.96
C GLY A 127 18.02 -5.66 -5.26
N VAL A 128 16.84 -6.27 -5.34
CA VAL A 128 15.93 -6.15 -6.49
C VAL A 128 15.46 -4.70 -6.66
N ILE A 129 14.98 -4.06 -5.61
CA ILE A 129 14.52 -2.67 -5.66
C ILE A 129 15.64 -1.72 -6.08
N ALA A 130 16.84 -1.88 -5.48
CA ALA A 130 18.01 -1.08 -5.82
C ALA A 130 18.46 -1.25 -7.28
N LYS A 131 18.52 -2.50 -7.77
CA LYS A 131 18.87 -2.86 -9.15
C LYS A 131 17.99 -2.16 -10.19
N HIS A 132 16.70 -2.08 -9.93
CA HIS A 132 15.72 -1.50 -10.86
C HIS A 132 15.49 0.01 -10.64
N ASP A 133 16.05 0.63 -9.59
CA ASP A 133 15.85 2.03 -9.18
C ASP A 133 14.35 2.42 -9.11
N VAL A 134 13.48 1.51 -8.66
CA VAL A 134 12.04 1.74 -8.50
C VAL A 134 11.72 2.26 -7.10
N ALA A 135 10.53 2.86 -6.95
CA ALA A 135 10.03 3.25 -5.62
C ALA A 135 9.69 2.02 -4.78
N CYS A 136 9.72 2.17 -3.45
CA CYS A 136 9.26 1.14 -2.52
C CYS A 136 8.45 1.74 -1.38
N CYS A 137 7.46 0.97 -0.91
CA CYS A 137 6.75 1.22 0.34
C CYS A 137 7.19 0.16 1.35
N LEU A 138 7.76 0.59 2.46
CA LEU A 138 8.31 -0.26 3.50
C LEU A 138 7.38 -0.21 4.70
N MET A 139 6.69 -1.32 4.98
CA MET A 139 5.73 -1.38 6.06
C MET A 139 6.35 -1.93 7.34
N HIS A 140 6.01 -1.29 8.48
CA HIS A 140 6.27 -1.85 9.80
C HIS A 140 5.42 -3.10 10.01
N ASN A 141 6.06 -4.24 10.14
CA ASN A 141 5.43 -5.53 10.44
C ASN A 141 6.25 -6.33 11.46
N LYS A 142 5.55 -7.14 12.25
CA LYS A 142 6.13 -8.01 13.27
C LYS A 142 5.29 -9.27 13.43
N ALA A 143 5.94 -10.40 13.72
CA ALA A 143 5.27 -11.68 13.87
C ALA A 143 4.45 -11.80 15.17
N ASN A 144 4.71 -10.95 16.16
CA ASN A 144 4.03 -10.90 17.44
C ASN A 144 3.58 -9.47 17.78
N THR A 145 2.96 -9.29 18.96
CA THR A 145 2.48 -8.01 19.48
C THR A 145 3.25 -7.58 20.74
N GLU A 146 4.50 -8.05 20.90
CA GLU A 146 5.33 -7.77 22.07
C GLU A 146 6.21 -6.54 21.80
N TYR A 147 6.08 -5.52 22.64
CA TYR A 147 6.82 -4.27 22.61
C TYR A 147 7.22 -3.87 24.03
N ASN A 148 8.40 -3.28 24.19
CA ASN A 148 8.79 -2.66 25.47
C ASN A 148 8.13 -1.27 25.61
N ASN A 149 8.20 -0.46 24.56
CA ASN A 149 7.46 0.78 24.40
C ASN A 149 6.96 0.84 22.96
N PHE A 150 5.65 0.65 22.80
CA PHE A 150 5.04 0.41 21.50
C PHE A 150 5.42 1.47 20.44
N LEU A 151 5.22 2.75 20.72
CA LEU A 151 5.47 3.80 19.74
C LEU A 151 6.97 3.96 19.43
N ILE A 152 7.83 3.87 20.44
CA ILE A 152 9.28 3.98 20.27
C ILE A 152 9.80 2.79 19.47
N ASP A 153 9.40 1.58 19.83
CA ASP A 153 9.84 0.35 19.17
C ASP A 153 9.35 0.31 17.72
N MET A 154 8.09 0.68 17.47
CA MET A 154 7.51 0.77 16.11
C MET A 154 8.31 1.72 15.22
N LEU A 155 8.65 2.91 15.70
CA LEU A 155 9.46 3.88 14.94
C LEU A 155 10.89 3.36 14.74
N GLY A 156 11.51 2.76 15.78
CA GLY A 156 12.84 2.16 15.69
C GLY A 156 12.89 1.02 14.67
N GLU A 157 11.94 0.10 14.73
CA GLU A 157 11.83 -1.03 13.79
C GLU A 157 11.54 -0.56 12.35
N THR A 158 10.82 0.57 12.17
CA THR A 158 10.63 1.21 10.86
C THR A 158 11.94 1.85 10.37
N GLN A 159 12.71 2.49 11.26
CA GLN A 159 14.03 3.03 10.91
C GLN A 159 15.01 1.93 10.49
N GLU A 160 14.91 0.73 11.05
CA GLU A 160 15.68 -0.44 10.59
C GLU A 160 15.39 -0.78 9.13
N CYS A 161 14.11 -0.74 8.70
CA CYS A 161 13.74 -0.96 7.29
C CYS A 161 14.43 0.07 6.38
N VAL A 162 14.47 1.34 6.80
CA VAL A 162 15.18 2.42 6.08
C VAL A 162 16.70 2.13 6.02
N ASN A 163 17.29 1.66 7.12
CA ASN A 163 18.70 1.32 7.16
C ASN A 163 19.06 0.17 6.22
N ILE A 164 18.19 -0.87 6.15
CA ILE A 164 18.34 -1.98 5.19
C ILE A 164 18.27 -1.43 3.75
N ALA A 165 17.28 -0.58 3.44
CA ALA A 165 17.12 0.04 2.13
C ALA A 165 18.37 0.84 1.71
N ARG A 166 18.86 1.72 2.60
CA ARG A 166 20.08 2.52 2.36
C ARG A 166 21.32 1.64 2.19
N GLY A 167 21.44 0.57 3.01
CA GLY A 167 22.54 -0.40 2.91
C GLY A 167 22.59 -1.12 1.56
N ALA A 168 21.44 -1.35 0.93
CA ALA A 168 21.32 -1.93 -0.41
C ALA A 168 21.49 -0.89 -1.55
N GLY A 169 21.61 0.41 -1.24
CA GLY A 169 21.75 1.47 -2.23
C GLY A 169 20.44 2.08 -2.74
N ILE A 170 19.29 1.79 -2.09
CA ILE A 170 18.02 2.44 -2.40
C ILE A 170 18.10 3.90 -1.95
N LYS A 171 17.76 4.83 -2.85
CA LYS A 171 17.81 6.27 -2.58
C LYS A 171 16.63 6.69 -1.71
N ASP A 172 16.83 7.62 -0.79
CA ASP A 172 15.80 8.15 0.11
C ASP A 172 14.54 8.64 -0.63
N GLU A 173 14.72 9.25 -1.79
CA GLU A 173 13.63 9.75 -2.64
C GLU A 173 12.74 8.64 -3.26
N ARG A 174 13.14 7.36 -3.11
CA ARG A 174 12.40 6.18 -3.56
C ARG A 174 11.57 5.53 -2.44
N ILE A 175 11.77 5.96 -1.20
CA ILE A 175 11.20 5.28 -0.02
C ILE A 175 9.89 5.96 0.41
N ILE A 176 8.89 5.15 0.67
CA ILE A 176 7.63 5.47 1.35
C ILE A 176 7.57 4.56 2.59
N LEU A 177 7.03 5.06 3.70
CA LEU A 177 6.85 4.27 4.92
C LEU A 177 5.38 4.02 5.19
N ASP A 178 5.04 2.82 5.70
CA ASP A 178 3.69 2.48 6.16
C ASP A 178 3.75 2.03 7.63
N PRO A 179 2.96 2.63 8.53
CA PRO A 179 2.91 2.24 9.95
C PRO A 179 2.40 0.83 10.21
N GLY A 180 1.85 0.15 9.20
CA GLY A 180 1.41 -1.25 9.31
C GLY A 180 0.21 -1.43 10.23
N VAL A 181 -0.81 -0.57 10.14
CA VAL A 181 -2.07 -0.75 10.87
C VAL A 181 -2.66 -2.13 10.53
N GLY A 182 -2.96 -2.94 11.56
CA GLY A 182 -3.49 -4.31 11.40
C GLY A 182 -2.43 -5.40 11.28
N PHE A 183 -1.13 -5.08 11.43
CA PHE A 183 -0.02 -6.03 11.37
C PHE A 183 0.84 -5.94 12.64
N GLY A 184 1.05 -7.09 13.32
CA GLY A 184 1.85 -7.16 14.54
C GLY A 184 1.38 -6.22 15.66
N LYS A 185 0.09 -5.91 15.72
CA LYS A 185 -0.51 -4.94 16.65
C LYS A 185 -1.83 -5.43 17.20
N THR A 186 -2.08 -5.15 18.48
CA THR A 186 -3.41 -5.34 19.08
C THR A 186 -4.41 -4.30 18.56
N TYR A 187 -5.67 -4.41 18.92
CA TYR A 187 -6.68 -3.42 18.59
C TYR A 187 -6.31 -2.02 19.13
N GLU A 188 -5.93 -1.95 20.41
CA GLU A 188 -5.53 -0.71 21.08
C GLU A 188 -4.30 -0.09 20.44
N MET A 189 -3.29 -0.90 20.11
CA MET A 189 -2.09 -0.44 19.41
C MET A 189 -2.41 0.12 18.02
N ASN A 190 -3.39 -0.43 17.32
CA ASN A 190 -3.83 0.12 16.04
C ASN A 190 -4.50 1.50 16.22
N LEU A 191 -5.33 1.68 17.24
CA LEU A 191 -5.91 2.98 17.58
C LEU A 191 -4.83 3.99 18.01
N GLU A 192 -3.86 3.56 18.80
CA GLU A 192 -2.72 4.37 19.22
C GLU A 192 -1.85 4.78 18.01
N THR A 193 -1.57 3.86 17.08
CA THR A 193 -0.89 4.17 15.82
C THR A 193 -1.61 5.28 15.05
N MET A 194 -2.94 5.18 14.90
CA MET A 194 -3.75 6.18 14.21
C MET A 194 -3.73 7.54 14.91
N ASN A 195 -3.75 7.53 16.24
CA ASN A 195 -3.71 8.77 17.02
C ASN A 195 -2.35 9.48 16.92
N HIS A 196 -1.27 8.76 16.65
CA HIS A 196 0.11 9.25 16.62
C HIS A 196 0.80 9.11 15.26
N LEU A 197 0.04 9.11 14.16
CA LEU A 197 0.58 9.02 12.79
C LEU A 197 1.60 10.12 12.46
N GLU A 198 1.47 11.31 13.07
CA GLU A 198 2.41 12.43 12.90
C GLU A 198 3.84 12.06 13.30
N LEU A 199 4.04 11.08 14.18
CA LEU A 199 5.38 10.65 14.57
C LEU A 199 6.19 10.09 13.39
N PHE A 200 5.53 9.48 12.40
CA PHE A 200 6.20 9.00 11.20
C PHE A 200 6.80 10.12 10.35
N GLN A 201 6.27 11.35 10.44
CA GLN A 201 6.84 12.52 9.74
C GLN A 201 8.27 12.83 10.22
N HIS A 202 8.62 12.48 11.47
CA HIS A 202 9.98 12.69 12.01
C HIS A 202 11.03 11.76 11.37
N LEU A 203 10.62 10.68 10.71
CA LEU A 203 11.52 9.83 9.95
C LEU A 203 11.93 10.46 8.61
N GLY A 204 11.23 11.52 8.16
CA GLY A 204 11.59 12.32 6.99
C GLY A 204 11.14 11.73 5.63
N PHE A 205 10.28 10.74 5.62
CA PHE A 205 9.78 10.07 4.42
C PHE A 205 8.27 10.28 4.23
N PRO A 206 7.76 10.22 2.98
CA PRO A 206 6.32 10.16 2.73
C PRO A 206 5.70 8.95 3.44
N VAL A 207 4.49 9.13 3.97
CA VAL A 207 3.76 8.07 4.68
C VAL A 207 2.58 7.60 3.84
N LEU A 208 2.44 6.30 3.70
CA LEU A 208 1.27 5.61 3.18
C LEU A 208 0.46 5.05 4.35
N LEU A 209 -0.85 5.24 4.31
CA LEU A 209 -1.78 4.69 5.29
C LEU A 209 -2.70 3.66 4.63
N GLY A 210 -2.63 2.41 5.09
CA GLY A 210 -3.46 1.30 4.64
C GLY A 210 -4.42 0.81 5.74
N THR A 211 -5.60 1.41 5.86
CA THR A 211 -6.62 1.03 6.87
C THR A 211 -7.89 0.44 6.29
N SER A 212 -8.00 0.43 4.96
CA SER A 212 -9.24 0.11 4.25
C SER A 212 -9.84 -1.23 4.66
N ARG A 213 -11.05 -1.19 5.20
CA ARG A 213 -11.86 -2.31 5.63
C ARG A 213 -11.21 -3.23 6.68
N LYS A 214 -10.14 -2.77 7.36
CA LYS A 214 -9.39 -3.56 8.35
C LYS A 214 -10.19 -3.84 9.62
N SER A 215 -9.73 -4.85 10.38
CA SER A 215 -10.39 -5.34 11.62
C SER A 215 -10.56 -4.24 12.68
N MET A 216 -9.63 -3.29 12.77
CA MET A 216 -9.76 -2.15 13.68
C MET A 216 -11.09 -1.42 13.48
N ILE A 217 -11.49 -1.16 12.23
CA ILE A 217 -12.77 -0.50 11.91
C ILE A 217 -13.95 -1.41 12.28
N GLY A 218 -13.85 -2.71 11.92
CA GLY A 218 -14.91 -3.67 12.23
C GLY A 218 -15.14 -3.88 13.71
N LEU A 219 -14.07 -3.91 14.51
CA LEU A 219 -14.16 -4.03 15.98
C LEU A 219 -14.73 -2.76 16.64
N THR A 220 -14.39 -1.58 16.09
CA THR A 220 -14.92 -0.31 16.60
C THR A 220 -16.41 -0.13 16.33
N LEU A 221 -16.84 -0.49 15.13
CA LEU A 221 -18.21 -0.21 14.65
C LEU A 221 -19.15 -1.40 14.74
N ASP A 222 -18.63 -2.58 15.10
CA ASP A 222 -19.36 -3.87 15.07
C ASP A 222 -19.97 -4.15 13.69
N LEU A 223 -19.13 -3.99 12.61
CA LEU A 223 -19.59 -4.11 11.23
C LEU A 223 -18.82 -5.18 10.45
N PRO A 224 -19.49 -5.91 9.55
CA PRO A 224 -18.85 -6.81 8.60
C PRO A 224 -17.99 -6.05 7.59
N VAL A 225 -17.09 -6.76 6.87
CA VAL A 225 -16.05 -6.17 6.01
C VAL A 225 -16.61 -5.27 4.90
N ASP A 226 -17.75 -5.62 4.32
CA ASP A 226 -18.43 -4.90 3.23
C ASP A 226 -19.16 -3.63 3.68
N GLN A 227 -19.29 -3.40 4.99
CA GLN A 227 -19.96 -2.23 5.57
C GLN A 227 -19.01 -1.29 6.31
N ARG A 228 -17.69 -1.26 5.95
CA ARG A 228 -16.66 -0.48 6.64
C ARG A 228 -16.19 0.75 5.85
N VAL A 229 -16.94 1.20 4.86
CA VAL A 229 -16.52 2.33 4.00
C VAL A 229 -16.43 3.63 4.78
N GLU A 230 -17.42 3.94 5.62
CA GLU A 230 -17.44 5.17 6.43
C GLU A 230 -16.28 5.20 7.42
N GLY A 231 -15.99 4.08 8.09
CA GLY A 231 -14.84 3.94 8.97
C GLY A 231 -13.51 4.07 8.22
N THR A 232 -13.43 3.54 7.00
CA THR A 232 -12.26 3.73 6.11
C THR A 232 -12.09 5.20 5.76
N VAL A 233 -13.15 5.89 5.37
CA VAL A 233 -13.13 7.33 5.05
C VAL A 233 -12.69 8.15 6.27
N ALA A 234 -13.23 7.87 7.46
CA ALA A 234 -12.83 8.56 8.70
C ALA A 234 -11.33 8.40 8.97
N THR A 235 -10.78 7.19 8.83
CA THR A 235 -9.33 6.95 9.01
C THR A 235 -8.49 7.63 7.94
N SER A 236 -8.96 7.70 6.68
CA SER A 236 -8.29 8.43 5.60
C SER A 236 -8.23 9.94 5.86
N VAL A 237 -9.34 10.54 6.34
CA VAL A 237 -9.37 11.97 6.74
C VAL A 237 -8.34 12.24 7.85
N ILE A 238 -8.29 11.39 8.88
CA ILE A 238 -7.27 11.50 9.93
C ILE A 238 -5.86 11.41 9.33
N GLY A 239 -5.62 10.46 8.40
CA GLY A 239 -4.34 10.34 7.69
C GLY A 239 -3.94 11.61 6.97
N VAL A 240 -4.86 12.23 6.21
CA VAL A 240 -4.63 13.53 5.54
C VAL A 240 -4.26 14.62 6.54
N MET A 241 -5.01 14.74 7.64
CA MET A 241 -4.75 15.72 8.70
C MET A 241 -3.40 15.53 9.39
N LYS A 242 -2.96 14.27 9.51
CA LYS A 242 -1.67 13.88 10.09
C LYS A 242 -0.52 13.86 9.08
N GLY A 243 -0.76 14.27 7.82
CA GLY A 243 0.28 14.46 6.80
C GLY A 243 0.63 13.22 5.99
N CYS A 244 -0.20 12.17 5.96
CA CYS A 244 0.02 11.05 5.07
C CYS A 244 -0.04 11.49 3.60
N ALA A 245 0.95 11.09 2.82
CA ALA A 245 1.06 11.41 1.39
C ALA A 245 0.25 10.45 0.52
N PHE A 246 -0.01 9.24 1.01
CA PHE A 246 -0.76 8.22 0.29
C PHE A 246 -1.77 7.54 1.22
N VAL A 247 -2.93 7.15 0.66
CA VAL A 247 -3.87 6.23 1.30
C VAL A 247 -4.14 5.04 0.37
N ARG A 248 -4.08 3.83 0.93
CA ARG A 248 -4.31 2.58 0.19
C ARG A 248 -5.70 2.05 0.52
N VAL A 249 -6.61 2.07 -0.48
CA VAL A 249 -8.04 1.84 -0.27
C VAL A 249 -8.70 1.00 -1.37
N HIS A 250 -9.84 0.35 -1.03
CA HIS A 250 -10.73 -0.33 -1.97
C HIS A 250 -11.76 0.66 -2.56
N ASP A 251 -12.32 1.54 -1.72
CA ASP A 251 -13.45 2.43 -2.05
C ASP A 251 -12.89 3.79 -2.51
N ILE A 252 -12.47 3.88 -3.79
CA ILE A 252 -11.71 5.01 -4.34
C ILE A 252 -12.51 6.31 -4.29
N LYS A 253 -13.73 6.29 -4.82
CA LYS A 253 -14.57 7.47 -5.01
C LYS A 253 -14.90 8.18 -3.70
N GLU A 254 -15.28 7.42 -2.67
CA GLU A 254 -15.64 7.93 -1.34
C GLU A 254 -14.42 8.57 -0.67
N ASN A 255 -13.28 7.88 -0.72
CA ASN A 255 -12.04 8.39 -0.15
C ASN A 255 -11.51 9.60 -0.92
N LYS A 256 -11.58 9.62 -2.28
CA LYS A 256 -11.15 10.78 -3.09
C LYS A 256 -11.91 12.05 -2.73
N ARG A 257 -13.22 11.94 -2.57
CA ARG A 257 -14.08 13.09 -2.19
C ARG A 257 -13.75 13.60 -0.79
N ALA A 258 -13.55 12.70 0.16
CA ALA A 258 -13.19 13.06 1.53
C ALA A 258 -11.81 13.72 1.61
N ILE A 259 -10.81 13.18 0.89
CA ILE A 259 -9.46 13.73 0.81
C ILE A 259 -9.50 15.14 0.24
N LEU A 260 -10.14 15.35 -0.91
CA LEU A 260 -10.24 16.66 -1.55
C LEU A 260 -10.92 17.68 -0.64
N MET A 261 -11.98 17.29 0.06
CA MET A 261 -12.66 18.18 1.02
C MET A 261 -11.74 18.52 2.21
N THR A 262 -11.02 17.55 2.73
CA THR A 262 -10.07 17.75 3.84
C THR A 262 -8.91 18.66 3.41
N GLU A 263 -8.33 18.43 2.23
CA GLU A 263 -7.26 19.28 1.67
C GLU A 263 -7.73 20.72 1.47
N ALA A 264 -8.97 20.93 1.00
CA ALA A 264 -9.55 22.26 0.87
C ALA A 264 -9.69 22.97 2.21
N ILE A 265 -10.16 22.27 3.26
CA ILE A 265 -10.26 22.81 4.63
C ILE A 265 -8.88 23.20 5.17
N LEU A 266 -7.84 22.39 4.88
CA LEU A 266 -6.46 22.65 5.29
C LEU A 266 -5.77 23.75 4.45
N GLY A 267 -6.44 24.36 3.49
CA GLY A 267 -5.87 25.39 2.61
C GLY A 267 -4.82 24.83 1.63
N ARG A 268 -4.80 23.52 1.38
CA ARG A 268 -3.93 22.94 0.38
C ARG A 268 -4.46 23.23 -1.03
N ASN A 269 -3.56 23.56 -1.97
CA ASN A 269 -3.96 23.90 -3.33
C ASN A 269 -4.37 22.63 -4.09
N ILE A 270 -5.68 22.49 -4.39
CA ILE A 270 -6.27 21.32 -5.06
C ILE A 270 -6.47 21.51 -6.57
N LYS A 271 -6.00 22.66 -7.12
CA LYS A 271 -6.07 22.96 -8.57
C LYS A 271 -4.92 22.35 -9.33
#